data_f4d472998746fb57251dbdcb891c6880
#
_entry.id   f4d472998746fb57251dbdcb891c6880
#
_cell.length_a   1.000
_cell.length_b   1.000
_cell.length_c   1.000
_cell.angle_alpha   90.00
_cell.angle_beta   90.00
_cell.angle_gamma   90.00
#
_symmetry.space_group_name_H-M   'P 1'
#
loop_
_entity.id
_entity.type
_entity.pdbx_description
1 polymer ?
#
loop_
_entity_poly.entity_id
_entity_poly.type
_entity_poly.pdbx_seq_one_letter_code
_entity_poly.pdbx_strand_id
1 'polypeptide(L)'
;DLHLCDRRQRQMCIRDRATVARKTKLLDLIYVEKLLFTNAKINHIDLPLDQVKECYEFLQSFSAEKIIYGINTGFGPMAQWRVDDRYLKNLQYNIIRSHSTGAGEPLPDLYVKSAMIARLGTLLQARSGVHPEVVELLTEFINRDIIPFIPEHGSVGASGDLVQLAHIALTLIGEGEVHYQGAWRPAGEVLRENGLAPMRIHIREGLSITNGTSVMTGIGIVNQFYAERLLDWATLATVMMNEIAASYDDFMAEGLNECRHHAGQQVIARRMRQLSEGGRRMLKREHELYNGVHHDEKTFDSLSLIHISEPTRP
;
A
#
# COMPACT_ATOMS: atom_id res chain seq x y z
N ASP A 1 25.28 -1.16 27.29
CA ASP A 1 24.73 0.21 27.42
C ASP A 1 24.40 0.88 26.08
N LEU A 2 24.83 0.34 24.94
CA LEU A 2 24.48 0.82 23.60
C LEU A 2 22.96 0.66 23.27
N HIS A 3 22.31 -0.36 23.82
CA HIS A 3 20.87 -0.58 23.65
C HIS A 3 19.96 0.45 24.34
N LEU A 4 20.43 1.09 25.41
CA LEU A 4 19.69 2.13 26.12
C LEU A 4 19.77 3.48 25.42
N CYS A 5 20.87 3.75 24.73
CA CYS A 5 21.04 4.98 23.95
C CYS A 5 20.10 5.03 22.74
N ASP A 6 19.92 3.89 22.05
CA ASP A 6 19.07 3.79 20.85
C ASP A 6 17.58 4.00 21.15
N ARG A 7 17.05 3.50 22.28
CA ARG A 7 15.67 3.75 22.71
C ARG A 7 15.43 5.21 23.13
N ARG A 8 16.38 5.85 23.81
CA ARG A 8 16.23 7.27 24.22
C ARG A 8 16.35 8.21 23.01
N GLN A 9 17.21 7.92 22.03
CA GLN A 9 17.30 8.72 20.81
C GLN A 9 16.06 8.60 19.94
N ARG A 10 15.47 7.41 19.82
CA ARG A 10 14.15 7.25 19.13
C ARG A 10 13.03 8.00 19.84
N GLN A 11 13.01 8.00 21.17
CA GLN A 11 11.99 8.73 21.94
C GLN A 11 12.20 10.25 21.94
N MET A 12 13.43 10.76 21.89
CA MET A 12 13.68 12.20 21.76
C MET A 12 13.27 12.75 20.40
N CYS A 13 13.58 12.05 19.30
CA CYS A 13 13.12 12.47 17.97
C CYS A 13 11.59 12.47 17.82
N ILE A 14 10.89 11.66 18.63
CA ILE A 14 9.41 11.62 18.63
C ILE A 14 8.80 12.71 19.53
N ARG A 15 9.45 13.08 20.63
CA ARG A 15 8.89 14.02 21.63
C ARG A 15 8.98 15.49 21.21
N ASP A 16 10.05 15.91 20.55
CA ASP A 16 10.29 17.35 20.32
C ASP A 16 9.57 17.95 19.10
N ARG A 17 8.85 17.14 18.30
CA ARG A 17 8.05 17.58 17.15
C ARG A 17 6.61 17.07 17.16
N ALA A 18 6.00 16.90 18.34
CA ALA A 18 4.57 16.54 18.46
C ALA A 18 3.60 17.65 18.01
N THR A 19 4.10 18.77 17.51
CA THR A 19 3.32 19.88 16.99
C THR A 19 3.57 19.99 15.49
N VAL A 20 2.64 19.52 14.73
CA VAL A 20 2.38 19.61 13.28
C VAL A 20 2.47 18.23 12.60
N ALA A 21 1.59 17.32 13.00
CA ALA A 21 1.06 16.35 12.05
C ALA A 21 0.12 17.11 11.09
N ARG A 22 0.64 17.86 10.15
CA ARG A 22 -0.10 18.18 8.93
C ARG A 22 -0.37 16.82 8.27
N LYS A 23 -1.64 16.37 8.36
CA LYS A 23 -2.12 15.24 7.56
C LYS A 23 -1.83 15.58 6.12
N THR A 24 -0.76 15.04 5.58
CA THR A 24 -0.54 15.02 4.14
C THR A 24 -1.63 14.11 3.58
N LYS A 25 -2.76 14.68 3.19
CA LYS A 25 -3.85 14.01 2.44
C LYS A 25 -3.41 13.62 1.02
N LEU A 26 -2.12 13.71 0.72
CA LEU A 26 -1.64 13.61 -0.65
C LEU A 26 -1.89 12.24 -1.28
N LEU A 27 -1.85 11.16 -0.49
CA LEU A 27 -2.07 9.80 -0.96
C LEU A 27 -3.15 9.13 -0.10
N ASP A 28 -4.37 9.65 -0.14
CA ASP A 28 -5.52 8.92 0.41
C ASP A 28 -5.93 7.76 -0.51
N LEU A 29 -6.72 6.83 0.01
CA LEU A 29 -7.12 5.62 -0.75
C LEU A 29 -7.85 5.95 -2.05
N ILE A 30 -8.64 7.02 -2.08
CA ILE A 30 -9.38 7.43 -3.29
C ILE A 30 -8.41 7.89 -4.38
N TYR A 31 -7.38 8.64 -4.00
CA TYR A 31 -6.36 9.08 -4.94
C TYR A 31 -5.46 7.93 -5.38
N VAL A 32 -5.10 7.04 -4.46
CA VAL A 32 -4.34 5.82 -4.78
C VAL A 32 -5.11 4.94 -5.76
N GLU A 33 -6.42 4.76 -5.58
CA GLU A 33 -7.26 4.03 -6.53
C GLU A 33 -7.20 4.65 -7.93
N LYS A 34 -7.28 5.97 -8.03
CA LYS A 34 -7.15 6.67 -9.32
C LYS A 34 -5.78 6.46 -9.95
N LEU A 35 -4.70 6.53 -9.18
CA LEU A 35 -3.33 6.29 -9.67
C LEU A 35 -3.14 4.86 -10.18
N LEU A 36 -3.80 3.88 -9.57
CA LEU A 36 -3.67 2.47 -9.92
C LEU A 36 -4.55 2.06 -11.11
N PHE A 37 -5.77 2.56 -11.18
CA PHE A 37 -6.78 2.06 -12.12
C PHE A 37 -7.20 3.06 -13.19
N THR A 38 -6.60 4.26 -13.18
CA THR A 38 -6.82 5.27 -14.22
C THR A 38 -5.48 5.84 -14.68
N ASN A 39 -5.50 6.76 -15.64
CA ASN A 39 -4.30 7.47 -16.10
C ASN A 39 -3.96 8.70 -15.23
N ALA A 40 -4.40 8.74 -13.96
CA ALA A 40 -4.06 9.82 -13.05
C ALA A 40 -2.55 9.85 -12.78
N LYS A 41 -2.01 11.04 -12.60
CA LYS A 41 -0.59 11.26 -12.32
C LYS A 41 -0.42 12.08 -11.06
N ILE A 42 0.69 11.87 -10.37
CA ILE A 42 1.10 12.66 -9.21
C ILE A 42 1.70 13.96 -9.73
N ASN A 43 1.18 15.09 -9.27
CA ASN A 43 1.72 16.38 -9.62
C ASN A 43 2.92 16.72 -8.70
N HIS A 44 4.06 17.04 -9.29
CA HIS A 44 5.28 17.41 -8.55
C HIS A 44 5.10 18.64 -7.66
N ILE A 45 4.22 19.57 -8.03
CA ILE A 45 3.95 20.79 -7.25
C ILE A 45 3.32 20.47 -5.90
N ASP A 46 2.59 19.36 -5.80
CA ASP A 46 1.90 18.96 -4.58
C ASP A 46 2.81 18.20 -3.60
N LEU A 47 4.04 17.83 -4.01
CA LEU A 47 4.99 17.13 -3.18
C LEU A 47 5.61 18.06 -2.12
N PRO A 48 5.66 17.65 -0.85
CA PRO A 48 6.26 18.44 0.23
C PRO A 48 7.80 18.37 0.21
N LEU A 49 8.42 18.69 -0.92
CA LEU A 49 9.87 18.54 -1.14
C LEU A 49 10.70 19.40 -0.18
N ASP A 50 10.21 20.57 0.22
CA ASP A 50 10.90 21.42 1.20
C ASP A 50 11.04 20.70 2.55
N GLN A 51 10.00 20.01 3.01
CA GLN A 51 10.05 19.25 4.26
C GLN A 51 11.00 18.04 4.15
N VAL A 52 11.02 17.37 3.00
CA VAL A 52 11.97 16.27 2.72
C VAL A 52 13.40 16.80 2.74
N LYS A 53 13.64 17.95 2.13
CA LYS A 53 14.94 18.64 2.10
C LYS A 53 15.40 19.03 3.50
N GLU A 54 14.53 19.68 4.28
CA GLU A 54 14.83 20.05 5.68
C GLU A 54 15.21 18.82 6.52
N CYS A 55 14.51 17.68 6.33
CA CYS A 55 14.83 16.45 7.04
C CYS A 55 16.18 15.88 6.61
N TYR A 56 16.51 15.96 5.33
CA TYR A 56 17.79 15.52 4.80
C TYR A 56 18.94 16.40 5.35
N GLU A 57 18.82 17.73 5.30
CA GLU A 57 19.81 18.68 5.81
C GLU A 57 20.02 18.53 7.33
N PHE A 58 18.92 18.31 8.07
CA PHE A 58 19.01 17.99 9.50
C PHE A 58 19.82 16.71 9.73
N LEU A 59 19.54 15.63 8.98
CA LEU A 59 20.25 14.38 9.12
C LEU A 59 21.74 14.56 8.79
N GLN A 60 22.05 15.30 7.77
CA GLN A 60 23.42 15.58 7.33
C GLN A 60 24.23 16.29 8.44
N SER A 61 23.68 17.33 9.04
CA SER A 61 24.32 18.06 10.13
C SER A 61 24.39 17.22 11.42
N PHE A 62 23.32 16.47 11.74
CA PHE A 62 23.24 15.67 12.95
C PHE A 62 24.20 14.46 12.93
N SER A 63 24.45 13.90 11.75
CA SER A 63 25.32 12.73 11.59
C SER A 63 26.81 13.04 11.61
N ALA A 64 27.22 14.29 11.47
CA ALA A 64 28.62 14.68 11.35
C ALA A 64 29.49 14.27 12.54
N GLU A 65 28.93 14.35 13.76
CA GLU A 65 29.66 14.06 15.01
C GLU A 65 29.11 12.84 15.76
N LYS A 66 28.17 12.09 15.20
CA LYS A 66 27.48 11.00 15.89
C LYS A 66 27.60 9.68 15.15
N ILE A 67 27.63 8.59 15.91
CA ILE A 67 27.51 7.24 15.34
C ILE A 67 26.03 6.92 15.17
N ILE A 68 25.61 6.76 13.93
CA ILE A 68 24.20 6.51 13.58
C ILE A 68 24.12 5.26 12.73
N TYR A 69 23.28 4.31 13.18
CA TYR A 69 23.02 3.08 12.45
C TYR A 69 22.56 3.34 11.01
N GLY A 70 23.22 2.65 10.08
CA GLY A 70 22.88 2.74 8.66
C GLY A 70 23.34 4.02 7.96
N ILE A 71 24.15 4.84 8.63
CA ILE A 71 24.84 6.00 8.05
C ILE A 71 26.34 5.76 8.09
N ASN A 72 26.93 5.68 9.28
CA ASN A 72 28.37 5.53 9.48
C ASN A 72 28.75 4.27 10.28
N THR A 73 27.82 3.29 10.35
CA THR A 73 28.06 1.95 10.88
C THR A 73 27.80 0.90 9.82
N GLY A 74 28.28 -0.33 10.04
CA GLY A 74 27.81 -1.49 9.31
C GLY A 74 26.33 -1.81 9.61
N PHE A 75 25.80 -2.83 8.96
CA PHE A 75 24.40 -3.28 9.12
C PHE A 75 24.32 -4.59 9.90
N GLY A 76 23.18 -4.85 10.54
CA GLY A 76 22.91 -6.07 11.29
C GLY A 76 24.01 -6.36 12.34
N PRO A 77 24.67 -7.52 12.30
CA PRO A 77 25.73 -7.88 13.24
C PRO A 77 26.93 -6.93 13.22
N MET A 78 27.12 -6.20 12.13
CA MET A 78 28.22 -5.24 11.96
C MET A 78 27.87 -3.82 12.45
N ALA A 79 26.71 -3.62 13.07
CA ALA A 79 26.22 -2.32 13.55
C ALA A 79 27.12 -1.66 14.59
N GLN A 80 27.93 -2.44 15.29
CA GLN A 80 28.90 -1.98 16.29
C GLN A 80 30.20 -1.41 15.69
N TRP A 81 30.40 -1.62 14.36
CA TRP A 81 31.63 -1.19 13.71
C TRP A 81 31.38 0.11 12.95
N ARG A 82 32.16 1.14 13.28
CA ARG A 82 32.17 2.38 12.50
C ARG A 82 32.84 2.12 11.15
N VAL A 83 32.21 2.59 10.09
CA VAL A 83 32.74 2.55 8.71
C VAL A 83 33.49 3.85 8.44
N ASP A 84 34.67 3.75 7.80
CA ASP A 84 35.45 4.90 7.37
C ASP A 84 34.63 5.74 6.37
N ASP A 85 34.66 7.05 6.50
CA ASP A 85 33.88 8.00 5.72
C ASP A 85 34.06 7.84 4.21
N ARG A 86 35.22 7.34 3.76
CA ARG A 86 35.51 7.05 2.36
C ARG A 86 34.61 5.96 1.76
N TYR A 87 34.08 5.07 2.60
CA TYR A 87 33.30 3.90 2.17
C TYR A 87 31.80 4.04 2.41
N LEU A 88 31.34 5.13 3.02
CA LEU A 88 29.92 5.29 3.40
C LEU A 88 28.98 5.20 2.20
N LYS A 89 29.32 5.87 1.08
CA LYS A 89 28.53 5.78 -0.14
C LYS A 89 28.50 4.38 -0.73
N ASN A 90 29.67 3.73 -0.79
CA ASN A 90 29.77 2.36 -1.27
C ASN A 90 28.97 1.39 -0.41
N LEU A 91 28.91 1.61 0.91
CA LEU A 91 28.10 0.83 1.82
C LEU A 91 26.61 0.88 1.45
N GLN A 92 26.10 2.06 1.08
CA GLN A 92 24.70 2.22 0.66
C GLN A 92 24.40 1.55 -0.69
N TYR A 93 25.31 1.65 -1.67
CA TYR A 93 25.19 0.88 -2.92
C TYR A 93 25.24 -0.63 -2.66
N ASN A 94 26.13 -1.07 -1.76
CA ASN A 94 26.30 -2.48 -1.44
C ASN A 94 25.08 -3.06 -0.74
N ILE A 95 24.38 -2.31 0.14
CA ILE A 95 23.16 -2.82 0.77
C ILE A 95 22.06 -3.04 -0.28
N ILE A 96 21.92 -2.13 -1.25
CA ILE A 96 20.95 -2.29 -2.35
C ILE A 96 21.28 -3.56 -3.15
N ARG A 97 22.52 -3.68 -3.63
CA ARG A 97 22.94 -4.80 -4.48
C ARG A 97 22.89 -6.14 -3.75
N SER A 98 23.36 -6.18 -2.50
CA SER A 98 23.39 -7.41 -1.71
C SER A 98 22.01 -7.91 -1.28
N HIS A 99 21.01 -7.04 -1.23
CA HIS A 99 19.63 -7.41 -0.89
C HIS A 99 18.75 -7.65 -2.12
N SER A 100 19.21 -7.30 -3.32
CA SER A 100 18.50 -7.59 -4.57
C SER A 100 18.72 -9.05 -5.01
N THR A 101 18.32 -9.99 -4.15
CA THR A 101 18.60 -11.44 -4.28
C THR A 101 17.32 -12.28 -4.30
N GLY A 102 16.21 -11.67 -4.69
CA GLY A 102 14.94 -12.38 -4.79
C GLY A 102 14.94 -13.43 -5.90
N ALA A 103 13.97 -14.34 -5.85
CA ALA A 103 13.78 -15.43 -6.80
C ALA A 103 12.29 -15.59 -7.16
N GLY A 104 12.02 -16.33 -8.23
CA GLY A 104 10.67 -16.57 -8.72
C GLY A 104 10.26 -15.63 -9.83
N GLU A 105 8.99 -15.70 -10.20
CA GLU A 105 8.40 -14.89 -11.24
C GLU A 105 8.26 -13.42 -10.79
N PRO A 106 8.16 -12.47 -11.73
CA PRO A 106 7.93 -11.08 -11.39
C PRO A 106 6.55 -10.88 -10.77
N LEU A 107 6.47 -10.05 -9.74
CA LEU A 107 5.18 -9.57 -9.22
C LEU A 107 4.43 -8.81 -10.33
N PRO A 108 3.10 -8.93 -10.42
CA PRO A 108 2.30 -8.16 -11.36
C PRO A 108 2.52 -6.64 -11.22
N ASP A 109 2.58 -5.94 -12.35
CA ASP A 109 2.87 -4.50 -12.43
C ASP A 109 2.03 -3.66 -11.47
N LEU A 110 0.75 -3.98 -11.32
CA LEU A 110 -0.18 -3.26 -10.45
C LEU A 110 0.26 -3.31 -8.98
N TYR A 111 0.74 -4.47 -8.51
CA TYR A 111 1.25 -4.62 -7.15
C TYR A 111 2.54 -3.85 -6.94
N VAL A 112 3.44 -3.88 -7.93
CA VAL A 112 4.70 -3.13 -7.89
C VAL A 112 4.43 -1.63 -7.90
N LYS A 113 3.54 -1.14 -8.75
CA LYS A 113 3.12 0.27 -8.79
C LYS A 113 2.52 0.69 -7.43
N SER A 114 1.65 -0.12 -6.85
CA SER A 114 1.07 0.13 -5.54
C SER A 114 2.14 0.17 -4.43
N ALA A 115 3.13 -0.73 -4.49
CA ALA A 115 4.27 -0.74 -3.56
C ALA A 115 5.11 0.54 -3.67
N MET A 116 5.37 1.02 -4.89
CA MET A 116 6.06 2.30 -5.12
C MET A 116 5.27 3.48 -4.56
N ILE A 117 3.94 3.50 -4.75
CA ILE A 117 3.06 4.54 -4.18
C ILE A 117 3.11 4.50 -2.64
N ALA A 118 3.01 3.32 -2.03
CA ALA A 118 3.11 3.16 -0.58
C ALA A 118 4.48 3.60 -0.05
N ARG A 119 5.58 3.30 -0.79
CA ARG A 119 6.92 3.77 -0.44
C ARG A 119 7.04 5.27 -0.55
N LEU A 120 6.56 5.86 -1.63
CA LEU A 120 6.51 7.30 -1.82
C LEU A 120 5.77 7.97 -0.66
N GLY A 121 4.60 7.47 -0.28
CA GLY A 121 3.83 7.98 0.86
C GLY A 121 4.61 7.97 2.17
N THR A 122 5.45 6.95 2.38
CA THR A 122 6.34 6.87 3.56
C THR A 122 7.44 7.93 3.50
N LEU A 123 8.08 8.12 2.35
CA LEU A 123 9.17 9.08 2.17
C LEU A 123 8.66 10.54 2.28
N LEU A 124 7.46 10.82 1.77
CA LEU A 124 6.79 12.12 1.85
C LEU A 124 6.46 12.57 3.28
N GLN A 125 6.48 11.64 4.27
CA GLN A 125 6.37 12.02 5.69
C GLN A 125 7.60 12.81 6.20
N ALA A 126 8.65 12.94 5.39
CA ALA A 126 9.88 13.66 5.72
C ALA A 126 10.51 13.20 7.05
N ARG A 127 10.61 11.87 7.25
CA ARG A 127 11.19 11.24 8.45
C ARG A 127 12.35 10.29 8.13
N SER A 128 12.59 10.06 6.84
CA SER A 128 13.57 9.06 6.39
C SER A 128 14.95 9.65 6.12
N GLY A 129 15.08 10.98 6.03
CA GLY A 129 16.35 11.67 5.76
C GLY A 129 16.92 11.37 4.36
N VAL A 130 16.06 11.12 3.39
CA VAL A 130 16.46 10.92 1.98
C VAL A 130 16.61 12.26 1.27
N HIS A 131 17.47 12.30 0.25
CA HIS A 131 17.55 13.43 -0.63
C HIS A 131 16.27 13.58 -1.46
N PRO A 132 15.77 14.82 -1.75
CA PRO A 132 14.56 15.04 -2.54
C PRO A 132 14.53 14.33 -3.89
N GLU A 133 15.68 14.19 -4.55
CA GLU A 133 15.87 13.47 -5.82
C GLU A 133 15.25 12.07 -5.80
N VAL A 134 15.28 11.37 -4.65
CA VAL A 134 14.67 10.04 -4.49
C VAL A 134 13.16 10.08 -4.66
N VAL A 135 12.54 11.08 -4.04
CA VAL A 135 11.08 11.30 -4.09
C VAL A 135 10.65 11.68 -5.50
N GLU A 136 11.40 12.57 -6.14
CA GLU A 136 11.12 13.03 -7.50
C GLU A 136 11.26 11.88 -8.50
N LEU A 137 12.36 11.12 -8.45
CA LEU A 137 12.59 10.00 -9.37
C LEU A 137 11.56 8.89 -9.16
N LEU A 138 11.23 8.54 -7.91
CA LEU A 138 10.20 7.54 -7.62
C LEU A 138 8.82 7.99 -8.14
N THR A 139 8.51 9.29 -8.07
CA THR A 139 7.30 9.87 -8.65
C THR A 139 7.27 9.73 -10.17
N GLU A 140 8.40 9.96 -10.84
CA GLU A 140 8.52 9.77 -12.29
C GLU A 140 8.32 8.30 -12.69
N PHE A 141 8.86 7.33 -11.92
CA PHE A 141 8.61 5.90 -12.15
C PHE A 141 7.12 5.59 -12.11
N ILE A 142 6.40 6.08 -11.09
CA ILE A 142 4.96 5.89 -10.94
C ILE A 142 4.19 6.54 -12.09
N ASN A 143 4.53 7.78 -12.44
CA ASN A 143 3.83 8.57 -13.45
C ASN A 143 4.01 8.08 -14.89
N ARG A 144 5.11 7.39 -15.15
CA ARG A 144 5.47 6.87 -16.49
C ARG A 144 5.31 5.37 -16.61
N ASP A 145 4.77 4.70 -15.58
CA ASP A 145 4.64 3.25 -15.53
C ASP A 145 5.97 2.53 -15.80
N ILE A 146 7.07 3.04 -15.22
CA ILE A 146 8.37 2.36 -15.21
C ILE A 146 8.35 1.41 -14.02
N ILE A 147 8.11 0.14 -14.26
CA ILE A 147 7.82 -0.85 -13.23
C ILE A 147 9.06 -1.71 -12.94
N PRO A 148 9.68 -1.61 -11.76
CA PRO A 148 10.81 -2.44 -11.37
C PRO A 148 10.51 -3.94 -11.42
N PHE A 149 11.48 -4.75 -11.86
CA PHE A 149 11.43 -6.20 -11.67
C PHE A 149 11.54 -6.52 -10.17
N ILE A 150 10.48 -7.05 -9.60
CA ILE A 150 10.44 -7.51 -8.21
C ILE A 150 10.03 -8.99 -8.22
N PRO A 151 10.92 -9.91 -7.81
CA PRO A 151 10.56 -11.32 -7.72
C PRO A 151 9.62 -11.62 -6.55
N GLU A 152 8.83 -12.69 -6.70
CA GLU A 152 7.83 -13.11 -5.71
C GLU A 152 8.44 -13.42 -4.34
N HIS A 153 9.62 -14.03 -4.31
CA HIS A 153 10.22 -14.57 -3.12
C HIS A 153 11.50 -13.83 -2.73
N GLY A 154 11.74 -13.70 -1.43
CA GLY A 154 13.00 -13.12 -0.93
C GLY A 154 12.95 -12.63 0.51
N SER A 155 11.98 -11.82 0.86
CA SER A 155 11.88 -11.30 2.23
C SER A 155 11.22 -12.32 3.17
N VAL A 156 11.74 -12.37 4.41
CA VAL A 156 11.24 -13.26 5.47
C VAL A 156 10.41 -12.52 6.53
N GLY A 157 10.13 -11.24 6.31
CA GLY A 157 9.30 -10.41 7.21
C GLY A 157 9.97 -10.00 8.53
N ALA A 158 11.24 -10.32 8.77
CA ALA A 158 11.93 -9.99 10.01
C ALA A 158 12.22 -8.48 10.17
N SER A 159 12.48 -7.78 9.05
CA SER A 159 12.71 -6.33 8.98
C SER A 159 11.90 -5.67 7.87
N GLY A 160 10.77 -6.27 7.49
CA GLY A 160 9.93 -5.84 6.39
C GLY A 160 10.32 -6.47 5.06
N ASP A 161 10.12 -5.72 3.98
CA ASP A 161 10.21 -6.20 2.60
C ASP A 161 11.57 -5.87 1.99
N LEU A 162 12.67 -6.20 2.68
CA LEU A 162 14.03 -5.76 2.33
C LEU A 162 14.40 -6.11 0.89
N VAL A 163 14.16 -7.35 0.47
CA VAL A 163 14.55 -7.84 -0.86
C VAL A 163 13.76 -7.12 -1.95
N GLN A 164 12.45 -7.07 -1.82
CA GLN A 164 11.58 -6.44 -2.82
C GLN A 164 11.85 -4.94 -2.93
N LEU A 165 12.05 -4.25 -1.80
CA LEU A 165 12.40 -2.83 -1.79
C LEU A 165 13.81 -2.57 -2.32
N ALA A 166 14.74 -3.52 -2.14
CA ALA A 166 16.06 -3.42 -2.75
C ALA A 166 16.01 -3.48 -4.28
N HIS A 167 15.11 -4.29 -4.85
CA HIS A 167 14.89 -4.30 -6.31
C HIS A 167 14.33 -2.96 -6.81
N ILE A 168 13.45 -2.27 -6.07
CA ILE A 168 13.04 -0.90 -6.40
C ILE A 168 14.26 0.03 -6.36
N ALA A 169 15.04 0.00 -5.26
CA ALA A 169 16.23 0.83 -5.12
C ALA A 169 17.27 0.58 -6.22
N LEU A 170 17.42 -0.67 -6.65
CA LEU A 170 18.33 -1.07 -7.71
C LEU A 170 17.99 -0.38 -9.04
N THR A 171 16.70 -0.32 -9.40
CA THR A 171 16.30 0.36 -10.63
C THR A 171 16.42 1.89 -10.53
N LEU A 172 16.23 2.46 -9.34
CA LEU A 172 16.44 3.89 -9.12
C LEU A 172 17.92 4.30 -9.29
N ILE A 173 18.87 3.42 -8.98
CA ILE A 173 20.31 3.68 -9.26
C ILE A 173 20.71 3.33 -10.70
N GLY A 174 19.76 2.94 -11.56
CA GLY A 174 19.98 2.63 -12.96
C GLY A 174 20.46 1.21 -13.25
N GLU A 175 20.40 0.32 -12.26
CA GLU A 175 20.76 -1.10 -12.38
C GLU A 175 19.49 -1.97 -12.40
N GLY A 176 19.63 -3.25 -12.79
CA GLY A 176 18.49 -4.17 -12.87
C GLY A 176 17.57 -3.89 -14.06
N GLU A 177 16.39 -4.48 -14.03
CA GLU A 177 15.42 -4.45 -15.12
C GLU A 177 14.10 -3.81 -14.70
N VAL A 178 13.42 -3.23 -15.67
CA VAL A 178 12.07 -2.65 -15.53
C VAL A 178 11.16 -3.15 -16.64
N HIS A 179 9.90 -3.36 -16.32
CA HIS A 179 8.85 -3.53 -17.31
C HIS A 179 8.41 -2.15 -17.79
N TYR A 180 8.61 -1.88 -19.07
CA TYR A 180 8.28 -0.58 -19.67
C TYR A 180 7.79 -0.78 -21.10
N GLN A 181 6.62 -0.20 -21.42
CA GLN A 181 5.97 -0.32 -22.73
C GLN A 181 5.80 -1.77 -23.21
N GLY A 182 5.46 -2.69 -22.29
CA GLY A 182 5.19 -4.09 -22.59
C GLY A 182 6.42 -4.99 -22.73
N ALA A 183 7.62 -4.52 -22.39
CA ALA A 183 8.84 -5.31 -22.45
C ALA A 183 9.73 -5.11 -21.20
N TRP A 184 10.45 -6.17 -20.81
CA TRP A 184 11.51 -6.10 -19.81
C TRP A 184 12.76 -5.48 -20.43
N ARG A 185 13.30 -4.46 -19.79
CA ARG A 185 14.42 -3.68 -20.31
C ARG A 185 15.38 -3.25 -19.18
N PRO A 186 16.67 -3.07 -19.46
CA PRO A 186 17.62 -2.51 -18.50
C PRO A 186 17.16 -1.14 -18.00
N ALA A 187 17.11 -0.95 -16.66
CA ALA A 187 16.63 0.30 -16.04
C ALA A 187 17.42 1.54 -16.52
N GLY A 188 18.74 1.44 -16.64
CA GLY A 188 19.59 2.55 -17.08
C GLY A 188 19.32 3.01 -18.52
N GLU A 189 18.85 2.13 -19.40
CA GLU A 189 18.44 2.48 -20.77
C GLU A 189 17.12 3.25 -20.75
N VAL A 190 16.13 2.71 -20.04
CA VAL A 190 14.79 3.33 -19.94
C VAL A 190 14.88 4.72 -19.28
N LEU A 191 15.69 4.86 -18.24
CA LEU A 191 15.94 6.17 -17.62
C LEU A 191 16.49 7.17 -18.64
N ARG A 192 17.53 6.79 -19.39
CA ARG A 192 18.17 7.65 -20.39
C ARG A 192 17.19 8.08 -21.49
N GLU A 193 16.41 7.15 -22.02
CA GLU A 193 15.38 7.42 -23.04
C GLU A 193 14.31 8.39 -22.55
N ASN A 194 13.99 8.35 -21.25
CA ASN A 194 13.01 9.23 -20.64
C ASN A 194 13.62 10.55 -20.16
N GLY A 195 14.91 10.80 -20.38
CA GLY A 195 15.60 12.01 -19.89
C GLY A 195 15.75 12.05 -18.37
N LEU A 196 15.68 10.89 -17.71
CA LEU A 196 15.86 10.74 -16.26
C LEU A 196 17.30 10.32 -15.95
N ALA A 197 17.87 10.91 -14.90
CA ALA A 197 19.16 10.49 -14.39
C ALA A 197 18.98 9.44 -13.28
N PRO A 198 19.85 8.40 -13.25
CA PRO A 198 19.89 7.51 -12.10
C PRO A 198 20.14 8.27 -10.81
N MET A 199 19.47 7.86 -9.73
CA MET A 199 19.62 8.42 -8.39
C MET A 199 21.08 8.31 -7.92
N ARG A 200 21.57 9.37 -7.31
CA ARG A 200 22.86 9.37 -6.62
C ARG A 200 22.67 9.06 -5.14
N ILE A 201 23.52 8.20 -4.62
CA ILE A 201 23.55 7.94 -3.18
C ILE A 201 24.30 9.08 -2.47
N HIS A 202 23.66 9.67 -1.47
CA HIS A 202 24.22 10.74 -0.65
C HIS A 202 24.65 10.20 0.71
N ILE A 203 23.72 9.86 1.60
CA ILE A 203 24.07 9.52 2.98
C ILE A 203 23.36 8.28 3.53
N ARG A 204 22.08 8.07 3.25
CA ARG A 204 21.27 7.02 3.85
C ARG A 204 20.28 6.38 2.88
N GLU A 205 20.28 6.75 1.64
CA GLU A 205 19.26 6.37 0.67
C GLU A 205 19.11 4.86 0.55
N GLY A 206 20.21 4.11 0.54
CA GLY A 206 20.19 2.66 0.48
C GLY A 206 19.29 2.07 1.57
N LEU A 207 19.59 2.35 2.85
CA LEU A 207 18.79 1.85 3.96
C LEU A 207 17.36 2.43 3.96
N SER A 208 17.22 3.73 3.68
CA SER A 208 15.94 4.41 3.76
C SER A 208 14.95 3.95 2.68
N ILE A 209 15.41 3.44 1.55
CA ILE A 209 14.54 2.89 0.52
C ILE A 209 14.27 1.40 0.78
N THR A 210 15.25 0.64 1.22
CA THR A 210 15.13 -0.82 1.37
C THR A 210 14.41 -1.26 2.63
N ASN A 211 14.40 -0.47 3.70
CA ASN A 211 13.82 -0.87 4.98
C ASN A 211 12.39 -0.35 5.16
N GLY A 212 11.44 -1.27 5.23
CA GLY A 212 10.02 -0.97 5.44
C GLY A 212 9.09 -2.09 4.97
N THR A 213 7.79 -1.83 5.04
CA THR A 213 6.70 -2.77 4.71
C THR A 213 5.84 -2.29 3.53
N SER A 214 6.43 -1.50 2.64
CA SER A 214 5.67 -0.84 1.57
C SER A 214 5.20 -1.81 0.49
N VAL A 215 5.89 -2.93 0.27
CA VAL A 215 5.46 -3.93 -0.72
C VAL A 215 4.26 -4.71 -0.16
N MET A 216 4.35 -5.18 1.08
CA MET A 216 3.20 -5.81 1.76
C MET A 216 2.00 -4.86 1.79
N THR A 217 2.21 -3.59 2.10
CA THR A 217 1.15 -2.57 2.11
C THR A 217 0.56 -2.37 0.71
N GLY A 218 1.40 -2.28 -0.32
CA GLY A 218 0.96 -2.12 -1.70
C GLY A 218 0.13 -3.29 -2.20
N ILE A 219 0.55 -4.52 -1.91
CA ILE A 219 -0.23 -5.73 -2.20
C ILE A 219 -1.57 -5.69 -1.47
N GLY A 220 -1.56 -5.33 -0.17
CA GLY A 220 -2.76 -5.19 0.64
C GLY A 220 -3.76 -4.19 0.09
N ILE A 221 -3.29 -3.03 -0.40
CA ILE A 221 -4.13 -1.99 -1.02
C ILE A 221 -4.85 -2.52 -2.26
N VAL A 222 -4.14 -3.18 -3.17
CA VAL A 222 -4.74 -3.75 -4.39
C VAL A 222 -5.76 -4.84 -4.04
N ASN A 223 -5.41 -5.73 -3.11
CA ASN A 223 -6.31 -6.78 -2.65
C ASN A 223 -7.56 -6.20 -1.98
N GLN A 224 -7.44 -5.09 -1.24
CA GLN A 224 -8.58 -4.40 -0.65
C GLN A 224 -9.55 -3.90 -1.74
N PHE A 225 -9.05 -3.25 -2.79
CA PHE A 225 -9.88 -2.79 -3.89
C PHE A 225 -10.58 -3.94 -4.62
N TYR A 226 -9.87 -5.06 -4.82
CA TYR A 226 -10.50 -6.24 -5.42
C TYR A 226 -11.55 -6.87 -4.50
N ALA A 227 -11.29 -6.93 -3.20
CA ALA A 227 -12.26 -7.44 -2.22
C ALA A 227 -13.54 -6.57 -2.18
N GLU A 228 -13.40 -5.25 -2.22
CA GLU A 228 -14.55 -4.33 -2.29
C GLU A 228 -15.38 -4.55 -3.56
N ARG A 229 -14.72 -4.66 -4.73
CA ARG A 229 -15.41 -4.95 -6.00
C ARG A 229 -16.11 -6.31 -5.98
N LEU A 230 -15.46 -7.34 -5.43
CA LEU A 230 -16.08 -8.66 -5.30
C LEU A 230 -17.30 -8.63 -4.38
N LEU A 231 -17.22 -7.88 -3.27
CA LEU A 231 -18.35 -7.70 -2.36
C LEU A 231 -19.53 -6.99 -3.05
N ASP A 232 -19.25 -5.99 -3.87
CA ASP A 232 -20.26 -5.29 -4.68
C ASP A 232 -20.96 -6.24 -5.63
N TRP A 233 -20.21 -7.04 -6.39
CA TRP A 233 -20.76 -8.03 -7.29
C TRP A 233 -21.56 -9.12 -6.57
N ALA A 234 -21.04 -9.61 -5.43
CA ALA A 234 -21.74 -10.60 -4.62
C ALA A 234 -23.08 -10.04 -4.09
N THR A 235 -23.08 -8.80 -3.63
CA THR A 235 -24.29 -8.12 -3.15
C THR A 235 -25.34 -7.99 -4.27
N LEU A 236 -24.92 -7.54 -5.46
CA LEU A 236 -25.81 -7.41 -6.62
C LEU A 236 -26.37 -8.77 -7.04
N ALA A 237 -25.49 -9.78 -7.18
CA ALA A 237 -25.92 -11.13 -7.55
C ALA A 237 -26.92 -11.71 -6.55
N THR A 238 -26.71 -11.48 -5.25
CA THR A 238 -27.64 -11.94 -4.22
C THR A 238 -29.01 -11.27 -4.36
N VAL A 239 -29.07 -9.96 -4.60
CA VAL A 239 -30.36 -9.26 -4.84
C VAL A 239 -31.05 -9.82 -6.07
N MET A 240 -30.33 -10.01 -7.18
CA MET A 240 -30.89 -10.60 -8.41
C MET A 240 -31.43 -12.02 -8.18
N MET A 241 -30.73 -12.85 -7.43
CA MET A 241 -31.19 -14.21 -7.10
C MET A 241 -32.45 -14.20 -6.24
N ASN A 242 -32.53 -13.31 -5.25
CA ASN A 242 -33.72 -13.15 -4.42
C ASN A 242 -34.92 -12.64 -5.23
N GLU A 243 -34.71 -11.71 -6.18
CA GLU A 243 -35.75 -11.28 -7.13
C GLU A 243 -36.24 -12.45 -8.00
N ILE A 244 -35.35 -13.27 -8.55
CA ILE A 244 -35.69 -14.44 -9.38
C ILE A 244 -36.44 -15.49 -8.57
N ALA A 245 -36.01 -15.75 -7.36
CA ALA A 245 -36.62 -16.74 -6.47
C ALA A 245 -37.92 -16.25 -5.83
N ALA A 246 -38.32 -14.98 -6.05
CA ALA A 246 -39.44 -14.35 -5.35
C ALA A 246 -39.37 -14.52 -3.82
N SER A 247 -38.18 -14.31 -3.27
CA SER A 247 -37.91 -14.40 -1.83
C SER A 247 -38.60 -13.28 -1.05
N TYR A 248 -38.80 -13.49 0.25
CA TYR A 248 -39.26 -12.43 1.14
C TYR A 248 -38.15 -11.41 1.42
N ASP A 249 -38.54 -10.14 1.61
CA ASP A 249 -37.59 -9.03 1.84
C ASP A 249 -37.20 -8.81 3.30
N ASP A 250 -37.75 -9.54 4.24
CA ASP A 250 -37.59 -9.39 5.67
C ASP A 250 -36.11 -9.54 6.14
N PHE A 251 -35.32 -10.35 5.45
CA PHE A 251 -33.89 -10.54 5.79
C PHE A 251 -33.06 -9.24 5.64
N MET A 252 -33.49 -8.32 4.78
CA MET A 252 -32.85 -7.01 4.63
C MET A 252 -33.45 -5.94 5.53
N ALA A 253 -34.51 -6.24 6.29
CA ALA A 253 -35.21 -5.27 7.11
C ALA A 253 -34.28 -4.54 8.08
N GLU A 254 -34.46 -3.23 8.23
CA GLU A 254 -33.57 -2.39 9.05
C GLU A 254 -33.53 -2.85 10.50
N GLY A 255 -34.71 -2.99 11.13
CA GLY A 255 -34.79 -3.40 12.52
C GLY A 255 -34.19 -4.77 12.81
N LEU A 256 -34.30 -5.75 11.88
CA LEU A 256 -33.67 -7.05 12.02
C LEU A 256 -32.13 -6.95 12.03
N ASN A 257 -31.58 -6.10 11.15
CA ASN A 257 -30.14 -5.94 11.01
C ASN A 257 -29.53 -5.03 12.07
N GLU A 258 -30.30 -4.08 12.61
CA GLU A 258 -29.84 -3.24 13.74
C GLU A 258 -29.69 -4.01 15.05
N CYS A 259 -30.46 -5.08 15.27
CA CYS A 259 -30.30 -5.97 16.42
C CYS A 259 -28.93 -6.67 16.44
N ARG A 260 -28.27 -6.74 15.32
CA ARG A 260 -26.93 -7.30 15.18
C ARG A 260 -25.90 -6.18 15.26
N HIS A 261 -25.01 -6.21 16.23
CA HIS A 261 -23.99 -5.19 16.41
C HIS A 261 -22.83 -5.29 15.43
N HIS A 262 -23.13 -5.62 14.15
CA HIS A 262 -22.17 -5.76 13.06
C HIS A 262 -22.40 -4.66 12.01
N ALA A 263 -21.57 -3.63 12.04
CA ALA A 263 -21.68 -2.49 11.13
C ALA A 263 -21.64 -2.91 9.65
N GLY A 264 -20.79 -3.87 9.28
CA GLY A 264 -20.69 -4.39 7.91
C GLY A 264 -22.01 -5.03 7.44
N GLN A 265 -22.68 -5.82 8.28
CA GLN A 265 -23.98 -6.42 7.97
C GLN A 265 -25.03 -5.35 7.70
N GLN A 266 -25.09 -4.31 8.53
CA GLN A 266 -26.04 -3.21 8.38
C GLN A 266 -25.81 -2.43 7.06
N VAL A 267 -24.55 -2.21 6.70
CA VAL A 267 -24.16 -1.56 5.44
C VAL A 267 -24.64 -2.39 4.25
N ILE A 268 -24.37 -3.70 4.24
CA ILE A 268 -24.78 -4.60 3.16
C ILE A 268 -26.29 -4.69 3.06
N ALA A 269 -27.01 -4.86 4.18
CA ALA A 269 -28.48 -4.89 4.19
C ALA A 269 -29.08 -3.61 3.61
N ARG A 270 -28.55 -2.45 3.98
CA ARG A 270 -28.96 -1.15 3.40
C ARG A 270 -28.72 -1.11 1.90
N ARG A 271 -27.55 -1.54 1.44
CA ARG A 271 -27.22 -1.58 0.02
C ARG A 271 -28.12 -2.53 -0.77
N MET A 272 -28.47 -3.69 -0.20
CA MET A 272 -29.39 -4.62 -0.81
C MET A 272 -30.79 -3.99 -0.93
N ARG A 273 -31.31 -3.30 0.09
CA ARG A 273 -32.57 -2.54 0.02
C ARG A 273 -32.55 -1.51 -1.11
N GLN A 274 -31.45 -0.75 -1.24
CA GLN A 274 -31.28 0.23 -2.32
C GLN A 274 -31.30 -0.41 -3.71
N LEU A 275 -30.60 -1.54 -3.86
CA LEU A 275 -30.52 -2.27 -5.13
C LEU A 275 -31.86 -2.94 -5.50
N SER A 276 -32.67 -3.34 -4.52
CA SER A 276 -34.00 -3.92 -4.75
C SER A 276 -35.11 -2.89 -4.92
N GLU A 277 -34.81 -1.60 -4.78
CA GLU A 277 -35.78 -0.52 -4.92
C GLU A 277 -36.38 -0.52 -6.33
N GLY A 278 -37.72 -0.55 -6.43
CA GLY A 278 -38.44 -0.67 -7.71
C GLY A 278 -38.54 -2.10 -8.24
N GLY A 279 -37.94 -3.09 -7.59
CA GLY A 279 -38.15 -4.51 -7.88
C GLY A 279 -39.60 -4.93 -7.65
N ARG A 280 -40.06 -5.94 -8.41
CA ARG A 280 -41.47 -6.36 -8.40
C ARG A 280 -41.67 -7.83 -8.02
N ARG A 281 -40.61 -8.58 -7.89
CA ARG A 281 -40.68 -10.04 -7.71
C ARG A 281 -40.45 -10.47 -6.27
N MET A 282 -39.66 -9.72 -5.51
CA MET A 282 -39.51 -9.98 -4.08
C MET A 282 -40.85 -9.77 -3.37
N LEU A 283 -41.19 -10.72 -2.50
CA LEU A 283 -42.43 -10.71 -1.75
C LEU A 283 -42.25 -9.89 -0.46
N LYS A 284 -43.29 -9.17 -0.10
CA LYS A 284 -43.36 -8.47 1.18
C LYS A 284 -44.13 -9.32 2.16
N ARG A 285 -43.45 -9.89 3.15
CA ARG A 285 -44.06 -10.75 4.15
C ARG A 285 -45.24 -10.08 4.85
N GLU A 286 -45.15 -8.76 5.08
CA GLU A 286 -46.20 -7.96 5.68
C GLU A 286 -47.53 -8.05 4.87
N HIS A 287 -47.49 -8.03 3.57
CA HIS A 287 -48.65 -8.10 2.72
C HIS A 287 -49.29 -9.49 2.76
N GLU A 288 -48.52 -10.54 2.88
CA GLU A 288 -48.99 -11.93 2.86
C GLU A 288 -49.62 -12.37 4.19
N LEU A 289 -49.01 -11.97 5.32
CA LEU A 289 -49.55 -12.28 6.63
C LEU A 289 -50.95 -11.73 6.85
N TYR A 290 -51.27 -10.59 6.28
CA TYR A 290 -52.59 -9.95 6.39
C TYR A 290 -53.61 -10.47 5.38
N ASN A 291 -53.18 -11.03 4.26
CA ASN A 291 -54.07 -11.49 3.19
C ASN A 291 -54.47 -12.96 3.27
N GLY A 292 -54.08 -13.67 4.33
CA GLY A 292 -54.46 -15.08 4.54
C GLY A 292 -53.92 -16.07 3.51
N VAL A 293 -52.87 -15.69 2.80
CA VAL A 293 -52.20 -16.56 1.82
C VAL A 293 -51.38 -17.60 2.58
N HIS A 294 -51.72 -18.88 2.36
CA HIS A 294 -50.90 -19.98 2.90
C HIS A 294 -49.56 -20.03 2.21
N HIS A 295 -48.49 -20.17 3.00
CA HIS A 295 -47.14 -20.40 2.48
C HIS A 295 -47.14 -21.67 1.64
N ASP A 296 -46.83 -21.54 0.37
CA ASP A 296 -46.48 -22.69 -0.43
C ASP A 296 -45.07 -23.18 0.03
N GLU A 297 -44.94 -24.49 0.26
CA GLU A 297 -43.66 -25.10 0.74
C GLU A 297 -42.45 -24.87 -0.19
N LYS A 298 -42.64 -24.17 -1.29
CA LYS A 298 -41.64 -23.84 -2.30
C LYS A 298 -41.02 -22.44 -2.19
N THR A 299 -41.47 -21.62 -1.25
CA THR A 299 -40.84 -20.30 -1.04
C THR A 299 -39.56 -20.44 -0.27
N PHE A 300 -38.44 -20.24 -0.93
CA PHE A 300 -37.14 -20.24 -0.30
C PHE A 300 -37.02 -19.05 0.65
N ASP A 301 -36.68 -19.31 1.89
CA ASP A 301 -36.14 -18.29 2.75
C ASP A 301 -34.89 -17.71 2.10
N SER A 302 -34.70 -16.41 2.23
CA SER A 302 -33.63 -15.65 1.60
C SER A 302 -32.26 -16.28 1.72
N LEU A 303 -31.46 -16.12 0.70
CA LEU A 303 -30.04 -16.40 0.77
C LEU A 303 -29.41 -15.57 1.89
N SER A 304 -28.73 -16.24 2.80
CA SER A 304 -28.26 -15.65 4.04
C SER A 304 -27.28 -14.49 3.79
N LEU A 305 -27.56 -13.34 4.37
CA LEU A 305 -26.64 -12.20 4.47
C LEU A 305 -25.29 -12.57 5.11
N ILE A 306 -25.27 -13.60 5.96
CA ILE A 306 -24.06 -14.06 6.64
C ILE A 306 -22.99 -14.49 5.64
N HIS A 307 -23.37 -15.09 4.51
CA HIS A 307 -22.42 -15.50 3.48
C HIS A 307 -21.79 -14.33 2.71
N ILE A 308 -22.38 -13.15 2.78
CA ILE A 308 -21.89 -11.94 2.12
C ILE A 308 -21.08 -11.06 3.09
N SER A 309 -21.58 -10.92 4.30
CA SER A 309 -20.98 -10.02 5.31
C SER A 309 -19.87 -10.67 6.15
N GLU A 310 -19.86 -12.00 6.26
CA GLU A 310 -18.82 -12.79 6.94
C GLU A 310 -18.34 -13.93 6.05
N PRO A 311 -17.60 -13.64 4.96
CA PRO A 311 -17.20 -14.67 3.99
C PRO A 311 -16.16 -15.65 4.54
N THR A 312 -15.58 -15.38 5.70
CA THR A 312 -14.57 -16.26 6.29
C THR A 312 -14.67 -16.25 7.81
N ARG A 313 -15.34 -17.26 8.37
CA ARG A 313 -14.85 -17.81 9.63
C ARG A 313 -13.86 -18.90 9.28
N PRO A 314 -12.60 -18.84 9.80
CA PRO A 314 -11.68 -19.95 9.66
C PRO A 314 -12.21 -21.19 10.38
#